data_ddeb808efd64e3415d07f268428da446
#
_entry.id   ddeb808efd64e3415d07f268428da446
#
_cell.length_a   1.000
_cell.length_b   1.000
_cell.length_c   1.000
_cell.angle_alpha   90.00
_cell.angle_beta   90.00
_cell.angle_gamma   90.00
#
_symmetry.space_group_name_H-M   'P 1'
#
loop_
_entity.id
_entity.type
_entity.pdbx_description
1 polymer ?
#
loop_
_entity_poly.entity_id
_entity_poly.type
_entity_poly.pdbx_seq_one_letter_code
_entity_poly.pdbx_strand_id
1 'polypeptide(L)'
;EKRTGGRREPGKGSSNLDLDALAPWQDPEVWDLIASGNARAVHHIESPAMISLCKMCAVRDIDTLIAIVSVIRPGAANESKKMEFARRYQGLSPARYPHPSLESCLRSTYGLVVYEEHILQICEAFAGLPPGRADVLRRALGKDKTELIEQIQAEFAECGRRRGRTETEIAEVWELAVGFRGYAFCKAHSTAYGVEAYQSAWLKRYYPTEFMAAVLTNGKGFYHPLVYILECYQLGIPLLPPSIDEPGPHFTVTEGKIRVPALRVKGLTRRTSDTILNEHARGPFSSLGDFFLRVQPQPEEMEALIQIGAFDLFGQSRPTQYWQFKSLAATAAEGRGNASLSGQAPRTSSQLWLLPPGNLERLPSVPLDNLTRLQCLRIEEELLGYPVSGHPLDLFPDIAWDTYCPVCRLGEHIGEQIVTCGLVIEQRLFHQVTGEPMKFLTVADRTGIVETELFARTYQSYGLSTIRYRVLEVTATVEPFENGRGYTLRVLRAGKPRVV
;
A
#
# COMPACT_ATOMS: atom_id res chain seq x y z
N GLU A 1 -24.33 -17.57 -32.71
CA GLU A 1 -24.41 -16.09 -32.70
C GLU A 1 -23.21 -15.50 -32.00
N LYS A 2 -22.32 -14.84 -32.77
CA LYS A 2 -21.12 -14.17 -32.32
C LYS A 2 -21.51 -12.89 -31.57
N ARG A 3 -21.37 -12.85 -30.27
CA ARG A 3 -21.34 -11.57 -29.55
C ARG A 3 -19.91 -11.03 -29.56
N THR A 4 -19.68 -10.09 -30.43
CA THR A 4 -18.50 -9.24 -30.50
C THR A 4 -18.42 -8.41 -29.22
N GLY A 5 -17.38 -8.67 -28.39
CA GLY A 5 -17.04 -7.82 -27.28
C GLY A 5 -16.55 -6.46 -27.80
N GLY A 6 -17.44 -5.47 -27.75
CA GLY A 6 -17.09 -4.09 -28.09
C GLY A 6 -16.13 -3.52 -27.02
N ARG A 7 -14.95 -3.06 -27.45
CA ARG A 7 -14.11 -2.14 -26.70
C ARG A 7 -14.98 -0.94 -26.29
N ARG A 8 -15.28 -0.80 -25.01
CA ARG A 8 -15.81 0.45 -24.46
C ARG A 8 -14.63 1.40 -24.27
N GLU A 9 -14.49 2.35 -25.18
CA GLU A 9 -13.66 3.54 -24.92
C GLU A 9 -14.25 4.31 -23.72
N PRO A 10 -13.40 4.88 -22.83
CA PRO A 10 -13.87 5.71 -21.73
C PRO A 10 -14.41 7.03 -22.30
N GLY A 11 -15.70 7.09 -22.56
CA GLY A 11 -16.40 8.24 -23.13
C GLY A 11 -17.48 8.75 -22.19
N LYS A 12 -17.26 9.96 -21.67
CA LYS A 12 -18.21 10.98 -21.23
C LYS A 12 -19.67 10.51 -20.95
N GLY A 13 -19.94 10.27 -19.67
CA GLY A 13 -21.30 10.08 -19.15
C GLY A 13 -21.23 9.43 -17.77
N SER A 14 -21.85 10.02 -16.75
CA SER A 14 -21.98 9.44 -15.41
C SER A 14 -22.87 8.19 -15.46
N SER A 15 -22.36 7.09 -15.98
CA SER A 15 -22.96 5.78 -15.78
C SER A 15 -22.34 5.23 -14.49
N ASN A 16 -23.18 4.89 -13.51
CA ASN A 16 -22.76 4.16 -12.33
C ASN A 16 -21.93 2.95 -12.78
N LEU A 17 -20.67 2.90 -12.35
CA LEU A 17 -19.79 1.78 -12.60
C LEU A 17 -20.32 0.57 -11.83
N ASP A 18 -20.73 -0.47 -12.56
CA ASP A 18 -21.19 -1.73 -12.00
C ASP A 18 -20.02 -2.74 -11.97
N LEU A 19 -19.41 -2.90 -10.80
CA LEU A 19 -18.29 -3.82 -10.62
C LEU A 19 -18.74 -5.29 -10.61
N ASP A 20 -20.01 -5.57 -10.33
CA ASP A 20 -20.55 -6.95 -10.37
C ASP A 20 -20.69 -7.44 -11.81
N ALA A 21 -20.82 -6.52 -12.77
CA ALA A 21 -20.84 -6.85 -14.20
C ALA A 21 -19.47 -7.32 -14.76
N LEU A 22 -18.40 -7.30 -13.97
CA LEU A 22 -17.08 -7.82 -14.34
C LEU A 22 -17.02 -9.36 -14.32
N ALA A 23 -17.95 -10.03 -13.65
CA ALA A 23 -18.04 -11.48 -13.71
C ALA A 23 -18.33 -11.94 -15.16
N PRO A 24 -17.70 -13.02 -15.64
CA PRO A 24 -16.92 -14.04 -14.92
C PRO A 24 -15.40 -13.78 -14.81
N TRP A 25 -14.95 -12.56 -14.72
CA TRP A 25 -13.55 -12.17 -14.44
C TRP A 25 -12.54 -12.70 -15.47
N GLN A 26 -12.81 -12.46 -16.75
CA GLN A 26 -12.03 -13.02 -17.88
C GLN A 26 -11.15 -11.98 -18.60
N ASP A 27 -11.01 -10.79 -18.07
CA ASP A 27 -10.22 -9.74 -18.71
C ASP A 27 -8.72 -10.07 -18.66
N PRO A 28 -8.06 -10.31 -19.81
CA PRO A 28 -6.66 -10.71 -19.85
C PRO A 28 -5.71 -9.60 -19.40
N GLU A 29 -6.05 -8.32 -19.61
CA GLU A 29 -5.20 -7.19 -19.23
C GLU A 29 -5.16 -7.02 -17.69
N VAL A 30 -6.26 -7.35 -17.01
CA VAL A 30 -6.31 -7.36 -15.54
C VAL A 30 -5.45 -8.51 -15.00
N TRP A 31 -5.55 -9.71 -15.61
CA TRP A 31 -4.71 -10.83 -15.23
C TRP A 31 -3.24 -10.59 -15.52
N ASP A 32 -2.91 -9.90 -16.62
CA ASP A 32 -1.52 -9.48 -16.91
C ASP A 32 -0.97 -8.54 -15.83
N LEU A 33 -1.77 -7.59 -15.36
CA LEU A 33 -1.39 -6.69 -14.26
C LEU A 33 -1.09 -7.49 -12.98
N ILE A 34 -1.95 -8.43 -12.60
CA ILE A 34 -1.78 -9.25 -11.41
C ILE A 34 -0.57 -10.18 -11.55
N ALA A 35 -0.48 -10.91 -12.66
CA ALA A 35 0.57 -11.91 -12.90
C ALA A 35 1.96 -11.30 -13.08
N SER A 36 2.07 -10.06 -13.60
CA SER A 36 3.35 -9.34 -13.69
C SER A 36 3.83 -8.77 -12.35
N GLY A 37 2.97 -8.77 -11.31
CA GLY A 37 3.27 -8.22 -10.00
C GLY A 37 3.08 -6.72 -9.87
N ASN A 38 2.38 -6.09 -10.82
CA ASN A 38 2.03 -4.67 -10.75
C ASN A 38 0.82 -4.40 -9.82
N ALA A 39 0.72 -5.20 -8.75
CA ALA A 39 -0.42 -5.23 -7.83
C ALA A 39 -0.27 -4.27 -6.62
N ARG A 40 0.69 -3.33 -6.61
CA ARG A 40 0.71 -2.29 -5.56
C ARG A 40 -0.57 -1.47 -5.58
N ALA A 41 -1.03 -1.10 -4.41
CA ALA A 41 -2.32 -0.47 -4.18
C ALA A 41 -3.54 -1.37 -4.47
N VAL A 42 -3.39 -2.55 -5.04
CA VAL A 42 -4.48 -3.50 -5.27
C VAL A 42 -4.83 -4.19 -3.96
N HIS A 43 -6.06 -4.02 -3.49
CA HIS A 43 -6.53 -4.56 -2.22
C HIS A 43 -6.19 -6.05 -2.07
N HIS A 44 -5.80 -6.45 -0.86
CA HIS A 44 -5.49 -7.81 -0.42
C HIS A 44 -4.31 -8.50 -1.08
N ILE A 45 -3.78 -8.01 -2.20
CA ILE A 45 -2.67 -8.65 -2.92
C ILE A 45 -1.44 -7.75 -3.14
N GLU A 46 -1.40 -6.59 -2.48
CA GLU A 46 -0.31 -5.61 -2.65
C GLU A 46 0.94 -5.90 -1.82
N SER A 47 0.88 -6.81 -0.82
CA SER A 47 2.06 -7.11 -0.01
C SER A 47 3.14 -7.85 -0.83
N PRO A 48 4.45 -7.72 -0.49
CA PRO A 48 5.52 -8.38 -1.21
C PRO A 48 5.33 -9.89 -1.39
N ALA A 49 4.87 -10.57 -0.34
CA ALA A 49 4.61 -12.00 -0.37
C ALA A 49 3.48 -12.37 -1.35
N MET A 50 2.40 -11.55 -1.38
CA MET A 50 1.29 -11.74 -2.32
C MET A 50 1.72 -11.46 -3.76
N ILE A 51 2.42 -10.35 -4.00
CA ILE A 51 2.96 -9.99 -5.31
C ILE A 51 3.87 -11.12 -5.84
N SER A 52 4.78 -11.60 -4.99
CA SER A 52 5.68 -12.71 -5.36
C SER A 52 4.91 -13.98 -5.71
N LEU A 53 3.89 -14.36 -4.93
CA LEU A 53 3.11 -15.56 -5.20
C LEU A 53 2.25 -15.42 -6.46
N CYS A 54 1.65 -14.25 -6.70
CA CYS A 54 0.93 -13.98 -7.95
C CYS A 54 1.85 -14.10 -9.18
N LYS A 55 3.09 -13.61 -9.09
CA LYS A 55 4.11 -13.76 -10.14
C LYS A 55 4.52 -15.22 -10.32
N MET A 56 4.86 -15.92 -9.23
CA MET A 56 5.25 -17.33 -9.28
C MET A 56 4.14 -18.18 -9.91
N CYS A 57 2.88 -17.98 -9.56
CA CYS A 57 1.76 -18.69 -10.14
C CYS A 57 1.38 -18.20 -11.54
N ALA A 58 1.82 -17.01 -11.96
CA ALA A 58 1.33 -16.36 -13.18
C ALA A 58 -0.21 -16.39 -13.28
N VAL A 59 -0.86 -15.93 -12.24
CA VAL A 59 -2.31 -16.08 -11.97
C VAL A 59 -3.16 -15.59 -13.15
N ARG A 60 -4.13 -16.43 -13.55
CA ARG A 60 -5.03 -16.18 -14.71
C ARG A 60 -6.49 -16.51 -14.44
N ASP A 61 -6.83 -16.88 -13.21
CA ASP A 61 -8.19 -17.24 -12.84
C ASP A 61 -8.51 -16.85 -11.39
N ILE A 62 -9.80 -16.67 -11.14
CA ILE A 62 -10.30 -16.18 -9.86
C ILE A 62 -10.13 -17.21 -8.74
N ASP A 63 -10.29 -18.50 -9.02
CA ASP A 63 -10.19 -19.54 -8.00
C ASP A 63 -8.76 -19.64 -7.45
N THR A 64 -7.75 -19.52 -8.34
CA THR A 64 -6.36 -19.44 -7.94
C THR A 64 -6.07 -18.18 -7.14
N LEU A 65 -6.62 -17.03 -7.52
CA LEU A 65 -6.45 -15.78 -6.77
C LEU A 65 -7.05 -15.91 -5.35
N ILE A 66 -8.25 -16.50 -5.22
CA ILE A 66 -8.90 -16.78 -3.93
C ILE A 66 -8.02 -17.70 -3.07
N ALA A 67 -7.42 -18.74 -3.68
CA ALA A 67 -6.54 -19.65 -2.95
C ALA A 67 -5.26 -18.93 -2.48
N ILE A 68 -4.64 -18.08 -3.30
CA ILE A 68 -3.46 -17.28 -2.96
C ILE A 68 -3.71 -16.40 -1.75
N VAL A 69 -4.85 -15.71 -1.70
CA VAL A 69 -5.25 -14.87 -0.55
C VAL A 69 -5.26 -15.68 0.75
N SER A 70 -5.59 -16.97 0.69
CA SER A 70 -5.63 -17.85 1.85
C SER A 70 -4.30 -18.53 2.18
N VAL A 71 -3.45 -18.77 1.19
CA VAL A 71 -2.15 -19.45 1.39
C VAL A 71 -1.19 -18.56 2.17
N ILE A 72 -1.21 -17.24 1.94
CA ILE A 72 -0.35 -16.29 2.65
C ILE A 72 -0.96 -15.97 4.02
N ARG A 73 -0.31 -16.43 5.09
CA ARG A 73 -0.74 -16.23 6.48
C ARG A 73 0.40 -15.75 7.36
N PRO A 74 0.13 -15.07 8.49
CA PRO A 74 1.14 -14.80 9.51
C PRO A 74 1.67 -16.09 10.16
N GLY A 75 3.00 -16.29 10.21
CA GLY A 75 3.66 -17.42 10.91
C GLY A 75 4.61 -18.25 10.04
N ALA A 76 5.59 -18.88 10.68
CA ALA A 76 6.71 -19.57 10.02
C ALA A 76 6.32 -20.81 9.18
N ALA A 77 5.15 -21.40 9.40
CA ALA A 77 4.68 -22.57 8.65
C ALA A 77 4.29 -22.26 7.19
N ASN A 78 4.38 -21.03 6.75
CA ASN A 78 3.78 -20.58 5.50
C ASN A 78 4.71 -20.61 4.28
N GLU A 79 6.02 -20.46 4.45
CA GLU A 79 6.93 -20.42 3.29
C GLU A 79 6.94 -21.75 2.54
N SER A 80 6.99 -22.88 3.24
CA SER A 80 6.97 -24.19 2.60
C SER A 80 5.66 -24.47 1.86
N LYS A 81 4.51 -24.08 2.44
CA LYS A 81 3.20 -24.24 1.81
C LYS A 81 3.01 -23.31 0.61
N LYS A 82 3.51 -22.08 0.68
CA LYS A 82 3.52 -21.12 -0.41
C LYS A 82 4.29 -21.66 -1.62
N MET A 83 5.51 -22.14 -1.39
CA MET A 83 6.35 -22.72 -2.43
C MET A 83 5.72 -23.98 -3.02
N GLU A 84 5.20 -24.87 -2.17
CA GLU A 84 4.54 -26.09 -2.61
C GLU A 84 3.26 -25.80 -3.41
N PHE A 85 2.47 -24.79 -3.01
CA PHE A 85 1.32 -24.34 -3.78
C PHE A 85 1.73 -23.87 -5.17
N ALA A 86 2.75 -22.99 -5.24
CA ALA A 86 3.25 -22.49 -6.51
C ALA A 86 3.76 -23.60 -7.42
N ARG A 87 4.54 -24.55 -6.88
CA ARG A 87 5.07 -25.70 -7.62
C ARG A 87 3.98 -26.63 -8.17
N ARG A 88 2.98 -26.93 -7.36
CA ARG A 88 1.86 -27.80 -7.77
C ARG A 88 0.95 -27.12 -8.79
N TYR A 89 0.65 -25.84 -8.60
CA TYR A 89 -0.10 -25.05 -9.56
C TYR A 89 0.57 -25.02 -10.94
N GLN A 90 1.89 -24.90 -10.97
CA GLN A 90 2.65 -24.84 -12.21
C GLN A 90 2.95 -26.23 -12.82
N GLY A 91 2.56 -27.32 -12.16
CA GLY A 91 2.90 -28.67 -12.58
C GLY A 91 4.35 -29.08 -12.37
N LEU A 92 5.15 -28.30 -11.63
CA LEU A 92 6.53 -28.65 -11.24
C LEU A 92 6.59 -29.72 -10.15
N SER A 93 5.51 -29.88 -9.41
CA SER A 93 5.32 -30.92 -8.42
C SER A 93 3.91 -31.52 -8.59
N PRO A 94 3.74 -32.84 -8.51
CA PRO A 94 2.41 -33.44 -8.65
C PRO A 94 1.53 -33.10 -7.45
N ALA A 95 0.25 -32.85 -7.69
CA ALA A 95 -0.74 -32.79 -6.62
C ALA A 95 -0.79 -34.15 -5.92
N ARG A 96 -0.70 -34.16 -4.59
CA ARG A 96 -0.75 -35.39 -3.78
C ARG A 96 -2.00 -35.40 -2.93
N TYR A 97 -2.74 -36.48 -3.03
CA TYR A 97 -3.90 -36.77 -2.19
C TYR A 97 -3.58 -38.07 -1.41
N PRO A 98 -3.39 -38.01 -0.07
CA PRO A 98 -3.10 -39.20 0.74
C PRO A 98 -4.10 -40.32 0.56
N HIS A 99 -5.33 -39.99 0.15
CA HIS A 99 -6.35 -40.94 -0.21
C HIS A 99 -7.23 -40.42 -1.35
N PRO A 100 -7.70 -41.26 -2.30
CA PRO A 100 -8.51 -40.82 -3.46
C PRO A 100 -9.81 -40.09 -3.07
N SER A 101 -10.42 -40.37 -1.93
CA SER A 101 -11.63 -39.67 -1.46
C SER A 101 -11.39 -38.17 -1.20
N LEU A 102 -10.15 -37.73 -1.05
CA LEU A 102 -9.78 -36.32 -0.78
C LEU A 102 -9.62 -35.50 -2.05
N GLU A 103 -9.52 -36.12 -3.22
CA GLU A 103 -9.32 -35.40 -4.47
C GLU A 103 -10.47 -34.43 -4.75
N SER A 104 -11.70 -34.83 -4.50
CA SER A 104 -12.87 -33.98 -4.76
C SER A 104 -12.88 -32.68 -3.94
N CYS A 105 -12.40 -32.72 -2.70
CA CYS A 105 -12.41 -31.54 -1.83
C CYS A 105 -11.14 -30.71 -1.91
N LEU A 106 -9.99 -31.29 -2.33
CA LEU A 106 -8.71 -30.61 -2.37
C LEU A 106 -8.19 -30.31 -3.79
N ARG A 107 -8.94 -30.66 -4.84
CA ARG A 107 -8.50 -30.48 -6.23
C ARG A 107 -8.20 -29.01 -6.55
N SER A 108 -9.05 -28.10 -6.12
CA SER A 108 -8.88 -26.64 -6.37
C SER A 108 -7.68 -26.02 -5.66
N THR A 109 -7.09 -26.73 -4.70
CA THR A 109 -5.91 -26.31 -3.95
C THR A 109 -4.75 -27.30 -4.07
N TYR A 110 -4.79 -28.14 -5.12
CA TYR A 110 -3.71 -29.08 -5.50
C TYR A 110 -3.30 -30.02 -4.36
N GLY A 111 -4.26 -30.48 -3.56
CA GLY A 111 -4.03 -31.37 -2.42
C GLY A 111 -3.54 -30.66 -1.14
N LEU A 112 -3.55 -29.34 -1.10
CA LEU A 112 -3.18 -28.57 0.09
C LEU A 112 -4.42 -28.15 0.90
N VAL A 113 -4.31 -28.22 2.22
CA VAL A 113 -5.33 -27.66 3.13
C VAL A 113 -5.10 -26.15 3.23
N VAL A 114 -6.01 -25.37 2.64
CA VAL A 114 -5.93 -23.91 2.52
C VAL A 114 -7.08 -23.23 3.26
N TYR A 115 -8.28 -23.82 3.27
CA TYR A 115 -9.48 -23.25 3.89
C TYR A 115 -9.86 -24.00 5.16
N GLU A 116 -10.55 -23.34 6.08
CA GLU A 116 -11.12 -23.98 7.26
C GLU A 116 -12.09 -25.11 6.90
N GLU A 117 -12.86 -24.93 5.84
CA GLU A 117 -13.83 -25.91 5.37
C GLU A 117 -13.18 -27.23 4.93
N HIS A 118 -11.92 -27.20 4.51
CA HIS A 118 -11.19 -28.42 4.14
C HIS A 118 -11.10 -29.40 5.33
N ILE A 119 -11.03 -28.91 6.57
CA ILE A 119 -11.01 -29.77 7.77
C ILE A 119 -12.31 -30.58 7.86
N LEU A 120 -13.46 -29.93 7.66
CA LEU A 120 -14.76 -30.58 7.68
C LEU A 120 -14.88 -31.60 6.54
N GLN A 121 -14.50 -31.15 5.33
CA GLN A 121 -14.59 -31.98 4.12
C GLN A 121 -13.67 -33.21 4.19
N ILE A 122 -12.46 -33.08 4.72
CA ILE A 122 -11.51 -34.18 4.91
C ILE A 122 -12.10 -35.21 5.91
N CYS A 123 -12.59 -34.73 7.05
CA CYS A 123 -13.17 -35.57 8.08
C CYS A 123 -14.39 -36.37 7.57
N GLU A 124 -15.25 -35.73 6.80
CA GLU A 124 -16.43 -36.35 6.22
C GLU A 124 -16.06 -37.32 5.08
N ALA A 125 -15.29 -36.89 4.09
CA ALA A 125 -14.95 -37.65 2.90
C ALA A 125 -14.13 -38.90 3.22
N PHE A 126 -13.17 -38.80 4.13
CA PHE A 126 -12.26 -39.90 4.48
C PHE A 126 -12.83 -40.79 5.56
N ALA A 127 -13.17 -40.22 6.72
CA ALA A 127 -13.59 -40.99 7.89
C ALA A 127 -15.12 -41.09 8.04
N GLY A 128 -15.90 -40.20 7.40
CA GLY A 128 -17.34 -40.10 7.64
C GLY A 128 -17.68 -39.54 9.01
N LEU A 129 -16.77 -38.76 9.57
CA LEU A 129 -17.03 -38.09 10.84
C LEU A 129 -18.15 -37.05 10.63
N PRO A 130 -19.18 -37.03 11.52
CA PRO A 130 -20.26 -36.05 11.37
C PRO A 130 -19.77 -34.59 11.31
N PRO A 131 -20.38 -33.72 10.47
CA PRO A 131 -19.93 -32.33 10.32
C PRO A 131 -19.82 -31.57 11.63
N GLY A 132 -20.70 -31.79 12.59
CA GLY A 132 -20.64 -31.18 13.92
C GLY A 132 -19.36 -31.52 14.70
N ARG A 133 -18.90 -32.80 14.60
CA ARG A 133 -17.64 -33.23 15.25
C ARG A 133 -16.43 -32.67 14.53
N ALA A 134 -16.46 -32.62 13.19
CA ALA A 134 -15.44 -32.02 12.39
C ALA A 134 -15.30 -30.51 12.67
N ASP A 135 -16.42 -29.81 12.92
CA ASP A 135 -16.38 -28.38 13.32
C ASP A 135 -15.76 -28.18 14.72
N VAL A 136 -16.04 -29.12 15.65
CA VAL A 136 -15.36 -29.10 16.97
C VAL A 136 -13.84 -29.25 16.79
N LEU A 137 -13.35 -30.13 15.89
CA LEU A 137 -11.94 -30.27 15.58
C LEU A 137 -11.37 -28.94 15.01
N ARG A 138 -12.03 -28.34 14.02
CA ARG A 138 -11.61 -27.10 13.43
C ARG A 138 -11.42 -26.00 14.49
N ARG A 139 -12.38 -25.87 15.40
CA ARG A 139 -12.31 -24.89 16.51
C ARG A 139 -11.23 -25.24 17.53
N ALA A 140 -11.00 -26.54 17.79
CA ALA A 140 -9.94 -27.00 18.68
C ALA A 140 -8.56 -26.71 18.13
N LEU A 141 -8.34 -26.93 16.83
CA LEU A 141 -7.10 -26.59 16.11
C LEU A 141 -6.80 -25.10 16.15
N GLY A 142 -7.82 -24.24 15.96
CA GLY A 142 -7.68 -22.79 16.02
C GLY A 142 -7.37 -22.23 17.42
N LYS A 143 -7.68 -23.00 18.49
CA LYS A 143 -7.47 -22.61 19.90
C LYS A 143 -6.42 -23.47 20.61
N ASP A 144 -5.72 -24.32 19.89
CA ASP A 144 -4.69 -25.26 20.35
C ASP A 144 -5.11 -26.11 21.58
N LYS A 145 -6.36 -26.63 21.56
CA LYS A 145 -6.91 -27.46 22.65
C LYS A 145 -6.50 -28.93 22.48
N THR A 146 -5.32 -29.27 22.98
CA THR A 146 -4.68 -30.57 22.81
C THR A 146 -5.55 -31.78 23.19
N GLU A 147 -6.14 -31.76 24.39
CA GLU A 147 -6.99 -32.87 24.86
C GLU A 147 -8.19 -33.17 23.94
N LEU A 148 -8.84 -32.13 23.44
CA LEU A 148 -9.96 -32.25 22.53
C LEU A 148 -9.53 -32.73 21.15
N ILE A 149 -8.35 -32.32 20.68
CA ILE A 149 -7.75 -32.79 19.43
C ILE A 149 -7.45 -34.28 19.52
N GLU A 150 -6.86 -34.77 20.63
CA GLU A 150 -6.56 -36.18 20.86
C GLU A 150 -7.84 -37.03 20.92
N GLN A 151 -8.88 -36.53 21.59
CA GLN A 151 -10.18 -37.22 21.65
C GLN A 151 -10.76 -37.38 20.24
N ILE A 152 -10.74 -36.33 19.42
CA ILE A 152 -11.32 -36.39 18.07
C ILE A 152 -10.41 -37.22 17.14
N GLN A 153 -9.10 -37.27 17.38
CA GLN A 153 -8.20 -38.18 16.67
C GLN A 153 -8.61 -39.65 16.86
N ALA A 154 -8.92 -40.05 18.07
CA ALA A 154 -9.39 -41.39 18.35
C ALA A 154 -10.72 -41.73 17.64
N GLU A 155 -11.67 -40.76 17.65
CA GLU A 155 -12.95 -40.91 16.93
C GLU A 155 -12.72 -40.97 15.40
N PHE A 156 -11.86 -40.11 14.86
CA PHE A 156 -11.51 -40.10 13.43
C PHE A 156 -10.89 -41.44 13.00
N ALA A 157 -9.95 -41.96 13.78
CA ALA A 157 -9.31 -43.25 13.50
C ALA A 157 -10.32 -44.42 13.54
N GLU A 158 -11.19 -44.48 14.55
CA GLU A 158 -12.22 -45.49 14.66
C GLU A 158 -13.22 -45.44 13.47
N CYS A 159 -13.65 -44.22 13.08
CA CYS A 159 -14.51 -44.05 11.92
C CYS A 159 -13.82 -44.46 10.61
N GLY A 160 -12.52 -44.14 10.47
CA GLY A 160 -11.70 -44.55 9.34
C GLY A 160 -11.59 -46.07 9.22
N ARG A 161 -11.30 -46.78 10.34
CA ARG A 161 -11.24 -48.24 10.38
C ARG A 161 -12.56 -48.87 9.95
N ARG A 162 -13.69 -48.33 10.41
CA ARG A 162 -15.04 -48.83 10.00
C ARG A 162 -15.28 -48.68 8.50
N ARG A 163 -14.62 -47.74 7.84
CA ARG A 163 -14.65 -47.55 6.39
C ARG A 163 -13.57 -48.35 5.64
N GLY A 164 -12.83 -49.21 6.33
CA GLY A 164 -11.80 -50.07 5.76
C GLY A 164 -10.50 -49.30 5.41
N ARG A 165 -10.22 -48.16 6.06
CA ARG A 165 -8.96 -47.42 5.87
C ARG A 165 -7.87 -48.10 6.69
N THR A 166 -6.66 -48.09 6.13
CA THR A 166 -5.46 -48.58 6.81
C THR A 166 -4.95 -47.60 7.86
N GLU A 167 -4.19 -48.07 8.84
CA GLU A 167 -3.62 -47.21 9.88
C GLU A 167 -2.66 -46.16 9.27
N THR A 168 -1.94 -46.52 8.21
CA THR A 168 -1.04 -45.58 7.48
C THR A 168 -1.84 -44.45 6.84
N GLU A 169 -2.92 -44.77 6.11
CA GLU A 169 -3.80 -43.76 5.50
C GLU A 169 -4.44 -42.86 6.57
N ILE A 170 -4.88 -43.44 7.68
CA ILE A 170 -5.47 -42.70 8.80
C ILE A 170 -4.46 -41.72 9.38
N ALA A 171 -3.21 -42.15 9.59
CA ALA A 171 -2.16 -41.29 10.12
C ALA A 171 -1.79 -40.17 9.13
N GLU A 172 -1.60 -40.47 7.85
CA GLU A 172 -1.27 -39.49 6.84
C GLU A 172 -2.37 -38.41 6.65
N VAL A 173 -3.64 -38.85 6.59
CA VAL A 173 -4.77 -37.92 6.45
C VAL A 173 -4.98 -37.09 7.72
N TRP A 174 -4.76 -37.67 8.89
CA TRP A 174 -4.80 -36.94 10.15
C TRP A 174 -3.72 -35.86 10.20
N GLU A 175 -2.48 -36.20 9.88
CA GLU A 175 -1.37 -35.23 9.82
C GLU A 175 -1.66 -34.10 8.83
N LEU A 176 -2.24 -34.41 7.67
CA LEU A 176 -2.68 -33.39 6.71
C LEU A 176 -3.70 -32.44 7.34
N ALA A 177 -4.69 -32.94 8.08
CA ALA A 177 -5.73 -32.13 8.71
C ALA A 177 -5.17 -31.28 9.87
N VAL A 178 -4.38 -31.88 10.78
CA VAL A 178 -3.80 -31.15 11.94
C VAL A 178 -2.63 -30.25 11.57
N GLY A 179 -1.96 -30.48 10.44
CA GLY A 179 -0.96 -29.57 9.89
C GLY A 179 -1.51 -28.18 9.53
N PHE A 180 -2.84 -27.99 9.69
CA PHE A 180 -3.56 -26.74 9.51
C PHE A 180 -3.83 -26.02 10.85
N ARG A 181 -2.89 -26.06 11.79
CA ARG A 181 -3.00 -25.34 13.07
C ARG A 181 -2.84 -23.83 12.89
N GLY A 182 -3.53 -23.06 13.74
CA GLY A 182 -3.46 -21.61 13.80
C GLY A 182 -4.60 -20.91 13.06
N TYR A 183 -4.40 -19.62 12.76
CA TYR A 183 -5.41 -18.81 12.09
C TYR A 183 -5.60 -19.24 10.62
N ALA A 184 -6.83 -19.50 10.25
CA ALA A 184 -7.23 -19.90 8.91
C ALA A 184 -8.37 -19.02 8.41
N PHE A 185 -8.43 -18.80 7.10
CA PHE A 185 -9.56 -18.12 6.49
C PHE A 185 -10.64 -19.13 6.09
N CYS A 186 -11.90 -18.78 6.30
CA CYS A 186 -12.99 -19.49 5.63
C CYS A 186 -12.97 -19.15 4.13
N LYS A 187 -13.42 -20.09 3.30
CA LYS A 187 -13.44 -19.93 1.84
C LYS A 187 -14.30 -18.73 1.42
N ALA A 188 -15.42 -18.50 2.08
CA ALA A 188 -16.31 -17.37 1.81
C ALA A 188 -15.59 -16.00 1.97
N HIS A 189 -14.85 -15.84 3.06
CA HIS A 189 -14.04 -14.61 3.28
C HIS A 189 -12.97 -14.45 2.21
N SER A 190 -12.25 -15.52 1.88
CA SER A 190 -11.23 -15.49 0.83
C SER A 190 -11.82 -15.22 -0.55
N THR A 191 -13.04 -15.71 -0.81
CA THR A 191 -13.76 -15.41 -2.05
C THR A 191 -14.09 -13.93 -2.16
N ALA A 192 -14.61 -13.32 -1.09
CA ALA A 192 -14.87 -11.88 -1.07
C ALA A 192 -13.60 -11.07 -1.35
N TYR A 193 -12.50 -11.42 -0.71
CA TYR A 193 -11.21 -10.75 -0.89
C TYR A 193 -10.58 -10.97 -2.27
N GLY A 194 -10.73 -12.16 -2.84
CA GLY A 194 -10.25 -12.44 -4.20
C GLY A 194 -11.02 -11.66 -5.25
N VAL A 195 -12.34 -11.56 -5.10
CA VAL A 195 -13.20 -10.75 -5.99
C VAL A 195 -12.86 -9.27 -5.86
N GLU A 196 -12.75 -8.76 -4.63
CA GLU A 196 -12.37 -7.36 -4.37
C GLU A 196 -10.97 -7.03 -4.92
N ALA A 197 -10.01 -7.96 -4.82
CA ALA A 197 -8.68 -7.80 -5.42
C ALA A 197 -8.76 -7.70 -6.95
N TYR A 198 -9.57 -8.53 -7.60
CA TYR A 198 -9.76 -8.44 -9.05
C TYR A 198 -10.43 -7.12 -9.46
N GLN A 199 -11.50 -6.71 -8.77
CA GLN A 199 -12.17 -5.43 -9.00
C GLN A 199 -11.23 -4.24 -8.81
N SER A 200 -10.41 -4.26 -7.75
CA SER A 200 -9.35 -3.29 -7.50
C SER A 200 -8.31 -3.24 -8.63
N ALA A 201 -7.86 -4.39 -9.11
CA ALA A 201 -6.91 -4.48 -10.22
C ALA A 201 -7.52 -3.95 -11.52
N TRP A 202 -8.80 -4.22 -11.76
CA TRP A 202 -9.54 -3.69 -12.90
C TRP A 202 -9.64 -2.16 -12.84
N LEU A 203 -9.99 -1.59 -11.68
CA LEU A 203 -10.00 -0.13 -11.47
C LEU A 203 -8.62 0.47 -11.71
N LYS A 204 -7.57 -0.15 -11.17
CA LYS A 204 -6.19 0.30 -11.40
C LYS A 204 -5.80 0.29 -12.88
N ARG A 205 -6.26 -0.73 -13.63
CA ARG A 205 -5.94 -0.86 -15.06
C ARG A 205 -6.64 0.17 -15.94
N TYR A 206 -7.92 0.45 -15.67
CA TYR A 206 -8.76 1.26 -16.55
C TYR A 206 -9.01 2.68 -16.07
N TYR A 207 -8.88 2.93 -14.75
CA TYR A 207 -9.07 4.23 -14.11
C TYR A 207 -7.93 4.54 -13.11
N PRO A 208 -6.66 4.47 -13.57
CA PRO A 208 -5.51 4.54 -12.66
C PRO A 208 -5.46 5.81 -11.82
N THR A 209 -5.82 6.96 -12.39
CA THR A 209 -5.77 8.25 -11.68
C THR A 209 -6.80 8.33 -10.57
N GLU A 210 -8.06 8.00 -10.86
CA GLU A 210 -9.17 7.99 -9.89
C GLU A 210 -8.92 6.93 -8.81
N PHE A 211 -8.43 5.76 -9.22
CA PHE A 211 -8.07 4.68 -8.32
C PHE A 211 -6.98 5.12 -7.33
N MET A 212 -5.88 5.69 -7.82
CA MET A 212 -4.78 6.15 -6.97
C MET A 212 -5.19 7.31 -6.06
N ALA A 213 -6.04 8.24 -6.54
CA ALA A 213 -6.61 9.29 -5.71
C ALA A 213 -7.46 8.72 -4.56
N ALA A 214 -8.26 7.69 -4.82
CA ALA A 214 -9.04 6.99 -3.80
C ALA A 214 -8.14 6.25 -2.79
N VAL A 215 -7.09 5.55 -3.25
CA VAL A 215 -6.10 4.88 -2.39
C VAL A 215 -5.41 5.87 -1.47
N LEU A 216 -4.89 6.97 -2.00
CA LEU A 216 -4.23 8.03 -1.22
C LEU A 216 -5.20 8.72 -0.24
N THR A 217 -6.46 8.88 -0.62
CA THR A 217 -7.49 9.44 0.25
C THR A 217 -7.75 8.56 1.46
N ASN A 218 -7.95 7.28 1.26
CA ASN A 218 -8.28 6.34 2.33
C ASN A 218 -7.08 6.02 3.24
N GLY A 219 -5.87 5.95 2.69
CA GLY A 219 -4.62 5.81 3.44
C GLY A 219 -4.55 4.55 4.32
N LYS A 220 -5.31 3.50 3.99
CA LYS A 220 -5.41 2.24 4.76
C LYS A 220 -4.72 1.05 4.07
N GLY A 221 -3.89 1.31 3.08
CA GLY A 221 -3.13 0.28 2.39
C GLY A 221 -1.99 -0.28 3.23
N PHE A 222 -1.32 -1.29 2.68
CA PHE A 222 -0.23 -1.99 3.31
C PHE A 222 1.03 -1.13 3.51
N TYR A 223 1.26 -0.18 2.60
CA TYR A 223 2.45 0.64 2.57
C TYR A 223 2.24 2.06 3.13
N HIS A 224 3.36 2.71 3.45
CA HIS A 224 3.37 4.14 3.73
C HIS A 224 2.94 4.96 2.48
N PRO A 225 2.26 6.10 2.63
CA PRO A 225 1.80 6.94 1.50
C PRO A 225 2.87 7.23 0.43
N LEU A 226 4.13 7.36 0.82
CA LEU A 226 5.25 7.55 -0.11
C LEU A 226 5.32 6.47 -1.21
N VAL A 227 5.00 5.22 -0.87
CA VAL A 227 5.01 4.11 -1.86
C VAL A 227 3.93 4.30 -2.91
N TYR A 228 2.76 4.77 -2.51
CA TYR A 228 1.66 5.08 -3.45
C TYR A 228 1.95 6.33 -4.28
N ILE A 229 2.68 7.30 -3.74
CA ILE A 229 3.21 8.43 -4.50
C ILE A 229 4.20 7.94 -5.57
N LEU A 230 5.12 7.04 -5.22
CA LEU A 230 6.03 6.42 -6.19
C LEU A 230 5.27 5.61 -7.25
N GLU A 231 4.21 4.90 -6.85
CA GLU A 231 3.34 4.19 -7.79
C GLU A 231 2.65 5.15 -8.77
N CYS A 232 2.21 6.34 -8.33
CA CYS A 232 1.69 7.38 -9.23
C CYS A 232 2.73 7.77 -10.29
N TYR A 233 4.00 7.97 -9.90
CA TYR A 233 5.08 8.25 -10.84
C TYR A 233 5.30 7.11 -11.83
N GLN A 234 5.28 5.84 -11.37
CA GLN A 234 5.40 4.66 -12.24
C GLN A 234 4.25 4.56 -13.25
N LEU A 235 3.05 4.96 -12.85
CA LEU A 235 1.85 4.98 -13.71
C LEU A 235 1.80 6.22 -14.62
N GLY A 236 2.77 7.14 -14.52
CA GLY A 236 2.78 8.39 -15.27
C GLY A 236 1.70 9.39 -14.85
N ILE A 237 1.20 9.30 -13.62
CA ILE A 237 0.16 10.18 -13.08
C ILE A 237 0.81 11.39 -12.43
N PRO A 238 0.63 12.61 -12.97
CA PRO A 238 1.19 13.81 -12.37
C PRO A 238 0.48 14.18 -11.07
N LEU A 239 1.26 14.67 -10.10
CA LEU A 239 0.73 15.24 -8.86
C LEU A 239 0.68 16.76 -8.97
N LEU A 240 -0.40 17.36 -8.47
CA LEU A 240 -0.53 18.80 -8.32
C LEU A 240 -0.29 19.19 -6.85
N PRO A 241 0.47 20.25 -6.59
CA PRO A 241 0.73 20.72 -5.24
C PRO A 241 -0.57 21.14 -4.53
N PRO A 242 -0.57 21.20 -3.19
CA PRO A 242 -1.72 21.67 -2.43
C PRO A 242 -2.22 23.04 -2.92
N SER A 243 -3.54 23.23 -2.86
CA SER A 243 -4.17 24.51 -3.16
C SER A 243 -5.28 24.80 -2.19
N ILE A 244 -5.41 26.05 -1.74
CA ILE A 244 -6.50 26.46 -0.86
C ILE A 244 -7.83 26.59 -1.62
N ASP A 245 -7.80 26.62 -2.93
CA ASP A 245 -9.00 26.58 -3.78
C ASP A 245 -9.59 25.18 -3.92
N GLU A 246 -8.77 24.16 -3.64
CA GLU A 246 -9.17 22.75 -3.52
C GLU A 246 -8.63 22.17 -2.20
N PRO A 247 -9.08 22.66 -1.02
CA PRO A 247 -8.40 22.39 0.25
C PRO A 247 -8.41 20.90 0.66
N GLY A 248 -9.37 20.13 0.25
CA GLY A 248 -9.50 18.72 0.61
C GLY A 248 -10.75 18.46 1.45
N PRO A 249 -10.90 17.34 2.20
CA PRO A 249 -9.88 16.45 2.77
C PRO A 249 -9.40 15.30 1.86
N HIS A 250 -9.97 15.21 0.67
CA HIS A 250 -9.71 14.11 -0.26
C HIS A 250 -8.75 14.54 -1.37
N PHE A 251 -7.98 13.58 -1.89
CA PHE A 251 -7.28 13.77 -3.14
C PHE A 251 -8.30 13.86 -4.27
N THR A 252 -8.20 14.90 -5.09
CA THR A 252 -9.11 15.15 -6.21
C THR A 252 -8.40 14.90 -7.54
N VAL A 253 -9.17 14.58 -8.56
CA VAL A 253 -8.67 14.37 -9.92
C VAL A 253 -9.11 15.53 -10.80
N THR A 254 -8.13 16.22 -11.40
CA THR A 254 -8.36 17.33 -12.32
C THR A 254 -7.51 17.11 -13.58
N GLU A 255 -8.15 16.97 -14.73
CA GLU A 255 -7.46 16.77 -16.02
C GLU A 255 -6.45 15.62 -16.03
N GLY A 256 -6.80 14.47 -15.40
CA GLY A 256 -5.92 13.30 -15.32
C GLY A 256 -4.73 13.46 -14.35
N LYS A 257 -4.73 14.47 -13.50
CA LYS A 257 -3.73 14.73 -12.46
C LYS A 257 -4.36 14.62 -11.09
N ILE A 258 -3.58 14.27 -10.09
CA ILE A 258 -4.06 14.15 -8.70
C ILE A 258 -3.61 15.39 -7.91
N ARG A 259 -4.59 16.15 -7.37
CA ARG A 259 -4.35 17.25 -6.44
C ARG A 259 -4.14 16.71 -5.03
N VAL A 260 -3.04 17.10 -4.41
CA VAL A 260 -2.78 16.83 -3.00
C VAL A 260 -3.59 17.82 -2.15
N PRO A 261 -4.43 17.35 -1.20
CA PRO A 261 -5.26 18.24 -0.40
C PRO A 261 -4.43 19.04 0.60
N ALA A 262 -4.69 20.35 0.69
CA ALA A 262 -4.01 21.25 1.64
C ALA A 262 -4.24 20.85 3.10
N LEU A 263 -5.41 20.27 3.41
CA LEU A 263 -5.73 19.81 4.76
C LEU A 263 -4.95 18.57 5.23
N ARG A 264 -4.09 17.98 4.38
CA ARG A 264 -3.17 16.89 4.76
C ARG A 264 -1.85 17.39 5.37
N VAL A 265 -1.65 18.70 5.41
CA VAL A 265 -0.44 19.27 6.04
C VAL A 265 -0.42 18.95 7.53
N LYS A 266 0.74 18.53 8.02
CA LYS A 266 0.94 18.28 9.45
C LYS A 266 0.81 19.57 10.26
N GLY A 267 0.23 19.45 11.44
CA GLY A 267 0.08 20.58 12.37
C GLY A 267 -1.24 21.32 12.27
N LEU A 268 -2.09 21.08 11.26
CA LEU A 268 -3.43 21.64 11.23
C LEU A 268 -4.31 21.03 12.32
N THR A 269 -4.96 21.89 13.11
CA THR A 269 -5.99 21.45 14.06
C THR A 269 -7.29 21.14 13.31
N ARG A 270 -8.10 20.27 13.92
CA ARG A 270 -9.44 19.96 13.39
C ARG A 270 -10.30 21.22 13.26
N ARG A 271 -10.24 22.13 14.23
CA ARG A 271 -10.95 23.41 14.20
C ARG A 271 -10.60 24.20 12.93
N THR A 272 -9.32 24.37 12.64
CA THR A 272 -8.86 25.13 11.46
C THR A 272 -9.27 24.42 10.18
N SER A 273 -9.15 23.10 10.11
CA SER A 273 -9.58 22.31 8.95
C SER A 273 -11.08 22.46 8.67
N ASP A 274 -11.92 22.32 9.72
CA ASP A 274 -13.38 22.48 9.60
C ASP A 274 -13.74 23.92 9.19
N THR A 275 -13.01 24.92 9.73
CA THR A 275 -13.24 26.33 9.38
C THR A 275 -12.89 26.60 7.91
N ILE A 276 -11.75 26.06 7.42
CA ILE A 276 -11.35 26.20 6.01
C ILE A 276 -12.44 25.64 5.09
N LEU A 277 -12.95 24.43 5.36
CA LEU A 277 -14.01 23.82 4.56
C LEU A 277 -15.32 24.64 4.57
N ASN A 278 -15.74 25.10 5.76
CA ASN A 278 -16.94 25.89 5.91
C ASN A 278 -16.85 27.25 5.22
N GLU A 279 -15.70 27.93 5.34
CA GLU A 279 -15.50 29.22 4.70
C GLU A 279 -15.33 29.09 3.18
N HIS A 280 -14.62 28.05 2.72
CA HIS A 280 -14.52 27.75 1.28
C HIS A 280 -15.90 27.43 0.66
N ALA A 281 -16.79 26.74 1.38
CA ALA A 281 -18.15 26.45 0.92
C ALA A 281 -19.01 27.73 0.77
N ARG A 282 -18.67 28.83 1.44
CA ARG A 282 -19.32 30.15 1.27
C ARG A 282 -18.83 30.90 0.03
N GLY A 283 -17.67 30.54 -0.49
CA GLY A 283 -17.04 31.07 -1.68
C GLY A 283 -15.53 30.93 -1.65
N PRO A 284 -14.86 30.93 -2.82
CA PRO A 284 -13.41 30.84 -2.91
C PRO A 284 -12.73 31.96 -2.14
N PHE A 285 -11.49 31.75 -1.73
CA PHE A 285 -10.68 32.78 -1.11
C PHE A 285 -10.06 33.67 -2.21
N SER A 286 -10.23 34.99 -2.06
CA SER A 286 -9.75 35.96 -3.06
C SER A 286 -8.28 36.35 -2.88
N SER A 287 -7.74 36.18 -1.69
CA SER A 287 -6.34 36.53 -1.35
C SER A 287 -5.90 35.84 -0.05
N LEU A 288 -4.60 35.88 0.23
CA LEU A 288 -4.02 35.42 1.49
C LEU A 288 -4.63 36.19 2.69
N GLY A 289 -4.88 37.50 2.52
CA GLY A 289 -5.52 38.33 3.54
C GLY A 289 -6.97 37.93 3.79
N ASP A 290 -7.76 37.66 2.75
CA ASP A 290 -9.14 37.17 2.86
C ASP A 290 -9.17 35.83 3.60
N PHE A 291 -8.28 34.90 3.25
CA PHE A 291 -8.15 33.63 3.97
C PHE A 291 -7.85 33.84 5.45
N PHE A 292 -6.81 34.66 5.77
CA PHE A 292 -6.42 34.90 7.16
C PHE A 292 -7.55 35.47 8.00
N LEU A 293 -8.33 36.39 7.44
CA LEU A 293 -9.43 37.03 8.14
C LEU A 293 -10.65 36.11 8.35
N ARG A 294 -10.97 35.28 7.35
CA ARG A 294 -12.12 34.36 7.43
C ARG A 294 -11.83 33.14 8.30
N VAL A 295 -10.61 32.57 8.22
CA VAL A 295 -10.24 31.33 8.88
C VAL A 295 -9.63 31.55 10.26
N GLN A 296 -8.85 32.61 10.44
CA GLN A 296 -8.11 32.93 11.67
C GLN A 296 -7.28 31.75 12.19
N PRO A 297 -6.39 31.16 11.36
CA PRO A 297 -5.56 30.03 11.75
C PRO A 297 -4.54 30.44 12.81
N GLN A 298 -3.99 29.45 13.56
CA GLN A 298 -2.83 29.70 14.41
C GLN A 298 -1.62 30.07 13.54
N PRO A 299 -0.63 30.82 14.08
CA PRO A 299 0.55 31.21 13.31
C PRO A 299 1.26 30.06 12.63
N GLU A 300 1.46 28.96 13.34
CA GLU A 300 2.15 27.76 12.87
C GLU A 300 1.36 27.05 11.74
N GLU A 301 0.04 27.07 11.82
CA GLU A 301 -0.86 26.51 10.79
C GLU A 301 -0.79 27.33 9.50
N MET A 302 -0.78 28.67 9.63
CA MET A 302 -0.66 29.56 8.48
C MET A 302 0.71 29.43 7.81
N GLU A 303 1.79 29.36 8.62
CA GLU A 303 3.15 29.13 8.11
C GLU A 303 3.27 27.82 7.36
N ALA A 304 2.72 26.71 7.90
CA ALA A 304 2.70 25.41 7.24
C ALA A 304 1.96 25.46 5.89
N LEU A 305 0.79 26.09 5.83
CA LEU A 305 0.03 26.26 4.58
C LEU A 305 0.78 27.07 3.53
N ILE A 306 1.45 28.16 3.94
CA ILE A 306 2.29 28.96 3.04
C ILE A 306 3.45 28.11 2.52
N GLN A 307 4.15 27.40 3.41
CA GLN A 307 5.34 26.63 3.08
C GLN A 307 5.05 25.50 2.09
N ILE A 308 3.88 24.83 2.17
CA ILE A 308 3.50 23.79 1.19
C ILE A 308 2.96 24.36 -0.12
N GLY A 309 2.84 25.70 -0.24
CA GLY A 309 2.37 26.36 -1.45
C GLY A 309 0.86 26.43 -1.61
N ALA A 310 0.08 26.27 -0.54
CA ALA A 310 -1.39 26.30 -0.61
C ALA A 310 -1.95 27.61 -1.21
N PHE A 311 -1.18 28.70 -1.17
CA PHE A 311 -1.53 30.02 -1.68
C PHE A 311 -0.79 30.43 -2.95
N ASP A 312 -0.04 29.52 -3.60
CA ASP A 312 0.73 29.81 -4.82
C ASP A 312 -0.18 30.28 -5.99
N LEU A 313 -1.46 29.92 -5.94
CA LEU A 313 -2.48 30.38 -6.88
C LEU A 313 -2.63 31.93 -6.91
N PHE A 314 -2.24 32.65 -5.86
CA PHE A 314 -2.28 34.12 -5.82
C PHE A 314 -1.06 34.78 -6.48
N GLY A 315 -0.13 33.99 -7.03
CA GLY A 315 0.97 34.47 -7.88
C GLY A 315 2.14 35.13 -7.15
N GLN A 316 2.15 35.13 -5.82
CA GLN A 316 3.25 35.69 -5.01
C GLN A 316 4.20 34.59 -4.55
N SER A 317 5.50 34.95 -4.35
CA SER A 317 6.48 34.02 -3.80
C SER A 317 6.13 33.62 -2.35
N ARG A 318 6.39 32.39 -1.93
CA ARG A 318 6.13 31.92 -0.56
C ARG A 318 6.81 32.78 0.51
N PRO A 319 8.06 33.25 0.33
CA PRO A 319 8.64 34.22 1.25
C PRO A 319 7.88 35.55 1.30
N THR A 320 7.34 36.03 0.17
CA THR A 320 6.52 37.26 0.13
C THR A 320 5.17 37.01 0.87
N GLN A 321 4.55 35.88 0.65
CA GLN A 321 3.32 35.46 1.37
C GLN A 321 3.55 35.39 2.89
N TYR A 322 4.71 34.85 3.32
CA TYR A 322 5.09 34.79 4.72
C TYR A 322 5.26 36.19 5.34
N TRP A 323 5.95 37.11 4.61
CA TRP A 323 6.08 38.48 5.01
C TRP A 323 4.71 39.19 5.16
N GLN A 324 3.82 39.02 4.19
CA GLN A 324 2.47 39.57 4.26
C GLN A 324 1.70 39.02 5.47
N PHE A 325 1.76 37.71 5.71
CA PHE A 325 1.14 37.10 6.89
C PHE A 325 1.67 37.72 8.19
N LYS A 326 3.00 37.85 8.37
CA LYS A 326 3.56 38.47 9.59
C LYS A 326 3.09 39.89 9.79
N SER A 327 2.99 40.67 8.73
CA SER A 327 2.47 42.04 8.78
C SER A 327 0.98 42.07 9.18
N LEU A 328 0.17 41.21 8.63
CA LEU A 328 -1.26 41.05 9.01
C LEU A 328 -1.42 40.63 10.48
N ALA A 329 -0.63 39.67 10.93
CA ALA A 329 -0.69 39.18 12.30
C ALA A 329 -0.28 40.27 13.32
N ALA A 330 0.75 41.07 13.02
CA ALA A 330 1.16 42.20 13.86
C ALA A 330 0.03 43.24 13.99
N THR A 331 -0.58 43.65 12.87
CA THR A 331 -1.69 44.60 12.86
C THR A 331 -2.89 44.10 13.64
N ALA A 332 -3.20 42.79 13.53
CA ALA A 332 -4.29 42.17 14.28
C ALA A 332 -4.01 42.12 15.80
N ALA A 333 -2.75 41.94 16.21
CA ALA A 333 -2.33 41.95 17.62
C ALA A 333 -2.44 43.34 18.26
N GLU A 334 -2.01 44.40 17.52
CA GLU A 334 -2.12 45.79 17.99
C GLU A 334 -3.56 46.21 18.17
N GLY A 335 -4.46 45.80 17.25
CA GLY A 335 -5.91 46.08 17.35
C GLY A 335 -6.53 45.43 18.59
N ARG A 336 -6.08 44.21 19.00
CA ARG A 336 -6.52 43.54 20.22
C ARG A 336 -6.02 44.21 21.50
N GLY A 337 -4.77 44.68 21.49
CA GLY A 337 -4.15 45.37 22.62
C GLY A 337 -4.90 46.66 22.98
N ASN A 338 -5.30 47.48 22.02
CA ASN A 338 -6.03 48.71 22.21
C ASN A 338 -7.48 48.50 22.71
N ALA A 339 -8.12 47.38 22.31
CA ALA A 339 -9.47 47.04 22.77
C ALA A 339 -9.49 46.60 24.26
N SER A 340 -8.41 45.98 24.74
CA SER A 340 -8.28 45.56 26.15
C SER A 340 -8.12 46.71 27.12
N LEU A 341 -7.54 47.83 26.67
CA LEU A 341 -7.33 49.02 27.49
C LEU A 341 -8.61 49.85 27.64
N SER A 342 -9.64 49.66 26.82
CA SER A 342 -10.89 50.45 26.82
C SER A 342 -12.01 49.84 27.66
N GLY A 343 -11.82 48.72 28.34
CA GLY A 343 -12.79 48.13 29.31
C GLY A 343 -14.12 47.68 28.68
N GLN A 344 -14.24 47.62 27.36
CA GLN A 344 -15.44 47.14 26.68
C GLN A 344 -15.41 45.64 26.43
N ALA A 345 -16.51 44.95 26.75
CA ALA A 345 -16.67 43.52 26.46
C ALA A 345 -16.41 43.19 24.97
N PRO A 346 -15.84 42.02 24.64
CA PRO A 346 -15.55 41.65 23.26
C PRO A 346 -16.87 41.61 22.46
N ARG A 347 -16.99 42.56 21.54
CA ARG A 347 -18.09 42.62 20.59
C ARG A 347 -17.90 41.56 19.51
N THR A 348 -18.97 40.96 19.08
CA THR A 348 -19.10 39.95 18.03
C THR A 348 -18.20 40.21 16.80
N SER A 349 -17.74 39.16 16.17
CA SER A 349 -16.73 39.07 15.09
C SER A 349 -16.84 40.08 13.92
N SER A 350 -17.91 40.78 13.79
CA SER A 350 -18.17 41.79 12.76
C SER A 350 -17.60 43.22 13.04
N GLN A 351 -17.01 43.45 14.22
CA GLN A 351 -16.47 44.80 14.58
C GLN A 351 -14.93 44.91 14.68
N LEU A 352 -14.19 43.91 14.29
CA LEU A 352 -12.70 43.93 14.27
C LEU A 352 -12.11 44.63 13.03
N TRP A 353 -12.93 45.24 12.20
CA TRP A 353 -12.51 45.90 10.95
C TRP A 353 -12.28 47.38 11.16
N LEU A 354 -11.16 47.79 11.73
CA LEU A 354 -10.71 49.17 11.70
C LEU A 354 -10.05 49.57 10.40
N LEU A 355 -9.72 48.61 9.51
CA LEU A 355 -9.22 48.85 8.17
C LEU A 355 -10.14 48.20 7.14
N PRO A 356 -10.62 48.91 6.14
CA PRO A 356 -11.38 48.33 5.05
C PRO A 356 -10.52 47.31 4.28
N PRO A 357 -11.07 46.22 3.74
CA PRO A 357 -10.36 45.14 3.02
C PRO A 357 -9.41 45.64 1.94
N GLY A 358 -9.73 46.74 1.28
CA GLY A 358 -8.90 47.35 0.21
C GLY A 358 -7.57 47.95 0.66
N ASN A 359 -7.32 48.15 1.97
CA ASN A 359 -6.04 48.64 2.47
C ASN A 359 -5.04 47.51 2.78
N LEU A 360 -5.50 46.25 2.91
CA LEU A 360 -4.66 45.06 3.12
C LEU A 360 -3.95 44.65 1.82
N GLU A 361 -4.52 44.98 0.66
CA GLU A 361 -3.87 44.78 -0.66
C GLU A 361 -2.70 45.74 -0.91
N ARG A 362 -2.55 46.79 -0.09
CA ARG A 362 -1.51 47.81 -0.22
C ARG A 362 -0.27 47.60 0.67
N LEU A 363 -0.12 46.43 1.28
CA LEU A 363 1.12 46.10 1.96
C LEU A 363 2.27 46.15 0.93
N PRO A 364 3.41 46.82 1.25
CA PRO A 364 4.50 46.90 0.31
C PRO A 364 4.96 45.49 -0.06
N SER A 365 4.86 45.17 -1.34
CA SER A 365 5.39 43.94 -1.89
C SER A 365 6.90 44.03 -1.87
N VAL A 366 7.55 43.34 -0.94
CA VAL A 366 8.99 43.16 -0.96
C VAL A 366 9.27 41.96 -1.86
N PRO A 367 9.92 42.11 -3.00
CA PRO A 367 10.28 40.99 -3.85
C PRO A 367 11.36 40.17 -3.12
N LEU A 368 10.99 39.01 -2.59
CA LEU A 368 11.90 38.07 -1.99
C LEU A 368 12.10 36.89 -2.96
N ASP A 369 13.33 36.41 -3.02
CA ASP A 369 13.66 35.26 -3.87
C ASP A 369 12.81 34.06 -3.54
N ASN A 370 12.38 33.31 -4.56
CA ASN A 370 11.65 32.06 -4.39
C ASN A 370 12.53 31.00 -3.75
N LEU A 371 11.88 30.07 -3.06
CA LEU A 371 12.52 28.85 -2.58
C LEU A 371 13.10 28.06 -3.76
N THR A 372 14.26 27.47 -3.58
CA THR A 372 14.81 26.52 -4.55
C THR A 372 13.94 25.26 -4.59
N ARG A 373 13.98 24.54 -5.72
CA ARG A 373 13.25 23.27 -5.86
C ARG A 373 13.57 22.29 -4.73
N LEU A 374 14.83 22.16 -4.36
CA LEU A 374 15.25 21.26 -3.27
C LEU A 374 14.68 21.69 -1.91
N GLN A 375 14.60 23.00 -1.64
CA GLN A 375 13.97 23.50 -0.42
C GLN A 375 12.47 23.17 -0.41
N CYS A 376 11.76 23.36 -1.52
CA CYS A 376 10.35 22.99 -1.64
C CYS A 376 10.14 21.49 -1.35
N LEU A 377 10.93 20.61 -1.98
CA LEU A 377 10.82 19.16 -1.77
C LEU A 377 11.07 18.74 -0.32
N ARG A 378 12.03 19.37 0.36
CA ARG A 378 12.30 19.10 1.78
C ARG A 378 11.15 19.52 2.68
N ILE A 379 10.59 20.69 2.43
CA ILE A 379 9.43 21.21 3.17
C ILE A 379 8.20 20.31 2.94
N GLU A 380 7.95 19.93 1.70
CA GLU A 380 6.85 19.01 1.37
C GLU A 380 7.03 17.65 2.07
N GLU A 381 8.24 17.08 2.08
CA GLU A 381 8.54 15.85 2.79
C GLU A 381 8.31 16.00 4.30
N GLU A 382 8.71 17.10 4.90
CA GLU A 382 8.53 17.37 6.33
C GLU A 382 7.04 17.51 6.69
N LEU A 383 6.32 18.34 5.94
CA LEU A 383 4.95 18.73 6.27
C LEU A 383 3.86 17.79 5.71
N LEU A 384 4.09 17.13 4.58
CA LEU A 384 3.15 16.18 3.96
C LEU A 384 3.57 14.72 4.19
N GLY A 385 4.87 14.46 4.42
CA GLY A 385 5.46 13.14 4.53
C GLY A 385 6.00 12.58 3.20
N TYR A 386 5.87 13.33 2.11
CA TYR A 386 6.38 13.01 0.78
C TYR A 386 6.48 14.28 -0.09
N PRO A 387 7.43 14.34 -1.05
CA PRO A 387 7.49 15.41 -2.05
C PRO A 387 6.34 15.34 -3.05
N VAL A 388 5.92 16.50 -3.54
CA VAL A 388 4.85 16.65 -4.54
C VAL A 388 5.37 17.38 -5.79
N SER A 389 6.21 18.42 -5.58
CA SER A 389 6.75 19.25 -6.68
C SER A 389 7.84 18.55 -7.51
N GLY A 390 8.21 17.33 -7.16
CA GLY A 390 9.19 16.50 -7.88
C GLY A 390 9.28 15.08 -7.33
N HIS A 391 10.07 14.26 -8.03
CA HIS A 391 10.25 12.87 -7.64
C HIS A 391 10.96 12.79 -6.26
N PRO A 392 10.60 11.84 -5.38
CA PRO A 392 11.24 11.67 -4.06
C PRO A 392 12.76 11.53 -4.09
N LEU A 393 13.32 11.01 -5.17
CA LEU A 393 14.77 10.90 -5.36
C LEU A 393 15.44 12.22 -5.72
N ASP A 394 14.70 13.28 -6.07
CA ASP A 394 15.25 14.63 -6.28
C ASP A 394 15.75 15.26 -4.95
N LEU A 395 15.38 14.68 -3.81
CA LEU A 395 15.94 15.04 -2.50
C LEU A 395 17.41 14.64 -2.34
N PHE A 396 17.94 13.81 -3.22
CA PHE A 396 19.30 13.26 -3.17
C PHE A 396 20.06 13.56 -4.47
N PRO A 397 20.28 14.86 -4.78
CA PRO A 397 20.94 15.28 -6.03
C PRO A 397 22.41 14.88 -6.11
N ASP A 398 23.06 14.67 -4.96
CA ASP A 398 24.49 14.36 -4.88
C ASP A 398 24.80 12.88 -5.18
N ILE A 399 23.81 12.05 -5.39
CA ILE A 399 24.02 10.63 -5.67
C ILE A 399 24.28 10.42 -7.17
N ALA A 400 25.30 9.63 -7.47
CA ALA A 400 25.70 9.27 -8.85
C ALA A 400 24.77 8.18 -9.43
N TRP A 401 23.49 8.50 -9.63
CA TRP A 401 22.43 7.55 -10.05
C TRP A 401 22.75 6.80 -11.33
N ASP A 402 23.41 7.43 -12.29
CA ASP A 402 23.76 6.86 -13.60
C ASP A 402 24.80 5.75 -13.53
N THR A 403 25.45 5.57 -12.38
CA THR A 403 26.48 4.52 -12.18
C THR A 403 25.90 3.19 -11.72
N TYR A 404 24.59 3.11 -11.55
CA TYR A 404 23.89 1.94 -11.00
C TYR A 404 23.01 1.26 -12.04
N CYS A 405 22.85 -0.07 -11.89
CA CYS A 405 21.85 -0.80 -12.67
C CYS A 405 20.45 -0.37 -12.25
N PRO A 406 19.63 0.18 -13.16
CA PRO A 406 18.27 0.60 -12.81
C PRO A 406 17.36 -0.60 -12.57
N VAL A 407 16.35 -0.43 -11.70
CA VAL A 407 15.45 -1.52 -11.30
C VAL A 407 14.72 -2.14 -12.49
N CYS A 408 14.32 -1.35 -13.49
CA CYS A 408 13.65 -1.87 -14.70
C CYS A 408 14.50 -2.83 -15.52
N ARG A 409 15.83 -2.80 -15.38
CA ARG A 409 16.76 -3.65 -16.14
C ARG A 409 17.29 -4.85 -15.34
N LEU A 410 16.95 -4.97 -14.07
CA LEU A 410 17.43 -6.07 -13.23
C LEU A 410 17.09 -7.46 -13.82
N GLY A 411 15.93 -7.58 -14.48
CA GLY A 411 15.51 -8.82 -15.13
C GLY A 411 16.41 -9.27 -16.31
N GLU A 412 17.24 -8.36 -16.85
CA GLU A 412 18.22 -8.68 -17.89
C GLU A 412 19.47 -9.39 -17.32
N HIS A 413 19.67 -9.33 -15.99
CA HIS A 413 20.86 -9.80 -15.28
C HIS A 413 20.58 -11.01 -14.38
N ILE A 414 19.65 -11.87 -14.77
CA ILE A 414 19.30 -13.06 -13.98
C ILE A 414 20.52 -13.98 -13.84
N GLY A 415 20.86 -14.35 -12.59
CA GLY A 415 22.03 -15.15 -12.24
C GLY A 415 23.32 -14.34 -12.08
N GLU A 416 23.32 -13.06 -12.42
CA GLU A 416 24.50 -12.20 -12.34
C GLU A 416 24.54 -11.41 -11.03
N GLN A 417 25.71 -10.91 -10.70
CA GLN A 417 25.90 -9.95 -9.62
C GLN A 417 25.83 -8.53 -10.17
N ILE A 418 24.96 -7.71 -9.58
CA ILE A 418 24.74 -6.31 -9.96
C ILE A 418 25.01 -5.37 -8.79
N VAL A 419 25.19 -4.08 -9.12
CA VAL A 419 25.15 -2.99 -8.14
C VAL A 419 24.01 -2.06 -8.51
N THR A 420 23.06 -1.92 -7.61
CA THR A 420 21.92 -1.01 -7.74
C THR A 420 21.86 -0.05 -6.57
N CYS A 421 21.05 0.98 -6.67
CA CYS A 421 20.85 1.97 -5.62
C CYS A 421 19.40 2.41 -5.57
N GLY A 422 18.86 2.55 -4.37
CA GLY A 422 17.48 2.98 -4.23
C GLY A 422 17.13 3.55 -2.85
N LEU A 423 16.02 4.28 -2.81
CA LEU A 423 15.40 4.75 -1.58
C LEU A 423 14.79 3.55 -0.86
N VAL A 424 15.15 3.35 0.40
CA VAL A 424 14.56 2.32 1.26
C VAL A 424 13.15 2.77 1.66
N ILE A 425 12.13 2.09 1.14
CA ILE A 425 10.71 2.44 1.36
C ILE A 425 10.00 1.53 2.34
N GLU A 426 10.52 0.31 2.55
CA GLU A 426 9.99 -0.65 3.51
C GLU A 426 11.12 -1.53 4.06
N GLN A 427 11.03 -1.94 5.32
CA GLN A 427 12.02 -2.84 5.96
C GLN A 427 11.29 -3.76 6.93
N ARG A 428 11.61 -5.06 6.86
CA ARG A 428 11.05 -6.07 7.75
C ARG A 428 12.14 -7.00 8.26
N LEU A 429 12.19 -7.15 9.58
CA LEU A 429 13.01 -8.15 10.24
C LEU A 429 12.22 -9.45 10.33
N PHE A 430 12.84 -10.53 9.96
CA PHE A 430 12.29 -11.88 10.04
C PHE A 430 13.30 -12.81 10.71
N HIS A 431 12.82 -13.85 11.40
CA HIS A 431 13.68 -14.89 11.96
C HIS A 431 13.50 -16.16 11.12
N GLN A 432 14.60 -16.69 10.63
CA GLN A 432 14.62 -17.95 9.88
C GLN A 432 14.21 -19.12 10.79
N VAL A 433 13.94 -20.28 10.21
CA VAL A 433 13.65 -21.51 10.97
C VAL A 433 14.78 -21.87 11.93
N THR A 434 16.02 -21.48 11.60
CA THR A 434 17.20 -21.61 12.46
C THR A 434 17.23 -20.64 13.65
N GLY A 435 16.28 -19.69 13.74
CA GLY A 435 16.27 -18.60 14.71
C GLY A 435 17.16 -17.41 14.36
N GLU A 436 17.93 -17.49 13.28
CA GLU A 436 18.80 -16.39 12.85
C GLU A 436 17.99 -15.25 12.21
N PRO A 437 18.32 -13.97 12.52
CA PRO A 437 17.62 -12.84 11.93
C PRO A 437 18.03 -12.63 10.47
N MET A 438 17.06 -12.39 9.60
CA MET A 438 17.26 -11.90 8.24
C MET A 438 16.38 -10.66 8.01
N LYS A 439 16.69 -9.87 7.00
CA LYS A 439 15.96 -8.63 6.71
C LYS A 439 15.53 -8.56 5.25
N PHE A 440 14.27 -8.23 5.06
CA PHE A 440 13.74 -7.84 3.76
C PHE A 440 13.76 -6.32 3.65
N LEU A 441 14.19 -5.80 2.49
CA LEU A 441 14.10 -4.39 2.16
C LEU A 441 13.38 -4.25 0.83
N THR A 442 12.49 -3.28 0.76
CA THR A 442 11.93 -2.79 -0.49
C THR A 442 12.66 -1.51 -0.85
N VAL A 443 13.32 -1.49 -1.98
CA VAL A 443 14.06 -0.32 -2.48
C VAL A 443 13.46 0.17 -3.79
N ALA A 444 13.46 1.49 -3.96
CA ALA A 444 12.90 2.17 -5.12
C ALA A 444 13.92 3.07 -5.79
N ASP A 445 14.00 2.99 -7.11
CA ASP A 445 14.63 4.00 -7.94
C ASP A 445 13.58 4.73 -8.81
N ARG A 446 14.02 5.52 -9.79
CA ARG A 446 13.09 6.22 -10.71
C ARG A 446 12.35 5.27 -11.65
N THR A 447 12.84 4.06 -11.83
CA THR A 447 12.40 3.11 -12.86
C THR A 447 11.56 1.96 -12.30
N GLY A 448 11.58 1.77 -10.97
CA GLY A 448 10.80 0.70 -10.36
C GLY A 448 11.06 0.52 -8.87
N ILE A 449 10.46 -0.53 -8.35
CA ILE A 449 10.56 -0.96 -6.95
C ILE A 449 10.90 -2.44 -6.94
N VAL A 450 11.88 -2.82 -6.13
CA VAL A 450 12.35 -4.21 -6.03
C VAL A 450 12.48 -4.65 -4.58
N GLU A 451 12.16 -5.91 -4.33
CA GLU A 451 12.38 -6.56 -3.05
C GLU A 451 13.80 -7.12 -2.97
N THR A 452 14.40 -7.02 -1.80
CA THR A 452 15.75 -7.51 -1.53
C THR A 452 15.80 -8.34 -0.25
N GLU A 453 16.66 -9.32 -0.21
CA GLU A 453 16.83 -10.27 0.89
C GLU A 453 18.24 -10.20 1.48
N LEU A 454 18.33 -9.79 2.75
CA LEU A 454 19.56 -9.82 3.54
C LEU A 454 19.51 -11.05 4.46
N PHE A 455 20.12 -12.13 4.05
CA PHE A 455 20.27 -13.32 4.89
C PHE A 455 21.15 -13.03 6.12
N ALA A 456 21.10 -13.90 7.12
CA ALA A 456 21.69 -13.70 8.44
C ALA A 456 23.13 -13.15 8.43
N ARG A 457 24.04 -13.73 7.65
CA ARG A 457 25.43 -13.25 7.54
C ARG A 457 25.54 -11.84 7.00
N THR A 458 24.80 -11.56 5.92
CA THR A 458 24.77 -10.22 5.29
C THR A 458 24.11 -9.21 6.23
N TYR A 459 23.05 -9.61 6.92
CA TYR A 459 22.38 -8.76 7.89
C TYR A 459 23.30 -8.43 9.10
N GLN A 460 24.02 -9.39 9.63
CA GLN A 460 25.03 -9.15 10.69
C GLN A 460 26.09 -8.13 10.26
N SER A 461 26.55 -8.20 9.00
CA SER A 461 27.60 -7.32 8.49
C SER A 461 27.10 -5.93 8.10
N TYR A 462 25.92 -5.83 7.51
CA TYR A 462 25.44 -4.61 6.85
C TYR A 462 24.10 -4.09 7.39
N GLY A 463 23.48 -4.74 8.37
CA GLY A 463 22.18 -4.37 8.93
C GLY A 463 22.11 -2.93 9.43
N LEU A 464 23.20 -2.42 10.01
CA LEU A 464 23.29 -1.02 10.45
C LEU A 464 23.24 -0.03 9.29
N SER A 465 23.80 -0.38 8.13
CA SER A 465 23.76 0.46 6.93
C SER A 465 22.33 0.68 6.45
N THR A 466 21.46 -0.32 6.58
CA THR A 466 20.05 -0.24 6.18
C THR A 466 19.22 0.72 7.03
N ILE A 467 19.68 1.06 8.23
CA ILE A 467 19.05 2.02 9.13
C ILE A 467 19.69 3.41 8.95
N ARG A 468 21.00 3.43 8.74
CA ARG A 468 21.77 4.68 8.66
C ARG A 468 21.51 5.46 7.37
N TYR A 469 21.33 4.77 6.24
CA TYR A 469 21.19 5.39 4.93
C TYR A 469 19.77 5.24 4.40
N ARG A 470 19.11 6.35 4.13
CA ARG A 470 17.79 6.37 3.50
C ARG A 470 17.82 5.92 2.04
N VAL A 471 18.90 6.28 1.34
CA VAL A 471 19.23 5.74 0.02
C VAL A 471 20.40 4.79 0.19
N LEU A 472 20.28 3.58 -0.32
CA LEU A 472 21.19 2.48 -0.07
C LEU A 472 21.77 1.97 -1.37
N GLU A 473 23.11 1.90 -1.45
CA GLU A 473 23.79 1.10 -2.46
C GLU A 473 23.69 -0.37 -2.09
N VAL A 474 23.29 -1.21 -3.03
CA VAL A 474 23.12 -2.65 -2.83
C VAL A 474 23.89 -3.40 -3.91
N THR A 475 24.86 -4.22 -3.50
CA THR A 475 25.43 -5.26 -4.35
C THR A 475 24.67 -6.55 -4.11
N ALA A 476 24.07 -7.13 -5.14
CA ALA A 476 23.22 -8.31 -5.00
C ALA A 476 23.35 -9.25 -6.20
N THR A 477 23.02 -10.52 -5.99
CA THR A 477 22.78 -11.48 -7.07
C THR A 477 21.29 -11.42 -7.43
N VAL A 478 20.98 -11.38 -8.72
CA VAL A 478 19.61 -11.46 -9.23
C VAL A 478 19.20 -12.93 -9.27
N GLU A 479 18.50 -13.40 -8.25
CA GLU A 479 18.10 -14.81 -8.16
C GLU A 479 16.72 -15.01 -8.79
N PRO A 480 16.59 -15.86 -9.82
CA PRO A 480 15.29 -16.14 -10.43
C PRO A 480 14.41 -16.95 -9.49
N PHE A 481 13.10 -16.78 -9.58
CA PHE A 481 12.16 -17.74 -9.01
C PHE A 481 12.28 -19.08 -9.75
N GLU A 482 11.96 -20.20 -9.08
CA GLU A 482 12.08 -21.56 -9.64
C GLU A 482 11.43 -21.74 -11.02
N ASN A 483 10.37 -20.99 -11.30
CA ASN A 483 9.66 -21.03 -12.58
C ASN A 483 10.18 -20.05 -13.64
N GLY A 484 11.25 -19.31 -13.35
CA GLY A 484 11.80 -18.29 -14.23
C GLY A 484 10.92 -17.06 -14.45
N ARG A 485 9.79 -16.92 -13.71
CA ARG A 485 8.83 -15.81 -13.89
C ARG A 485 8.96 -14.74 -12.82
N GLY A 486 10.14 -14.22 -12.67
CA GLY A 486 10.45 -13.19 -11.70
C GLY A 486 11.75 -13.47 -10.99
N TYR A 487 12.15 -12.56 -10.16
CA TYR A 487 13.41 -12.62 -9.43
C TYR A 487 13.29 -11.90 -8.10
N THR A 488 14.23 -12.20 -7.21
CA THR A 488 14.53 -11.42 -6.00
C THR A 488 16.00 -11.00 -6.02
N LEU A 489 16.36 -10.04 -5.20
CA LEU A 489 17.75 -9.62 -5.03
C LEU A 489 18.33 -10.20 -3.75
N ARG A 490 19.21 -11.18 -3.86
CA ARG A 490 20.00 -11.66 -2.74
C ARG A 490 21.15 -10.72 -2.47
N VAL A 491 21.07 -9.96 -1.41
CA VAL A 491 22.06 -8.93 -1.06
C VAL A 491 23.35 -9.57 -0.57
N LEU A 492 24.47 -9.12 -1.12
CA LEU A 492 25.84 -9.48 -0.71
C LEU A 492 26.49 -8.37 0.11
N ARG A 493 26.24 -7.11 -0.27
CA ARG A 493 26.72 -5.91 0.42
C ARG A 493 25.67 -4.82 0.38
N ALA A 494 25.64 -4.00 1.44
CA ALA A 494 24.79 -2.80 1.50
C ALA A 494 25.53 -1.65 2.19
N GLY A 495 25.46 -0.44 1.64
CA GLY A 495 26.23 0.66 2.17
C GLY A 495 25.83 2.04 1.65
N LYS A 496 26.71 3.01 1.92
CA LYS A 496 26.56 4.37 1.44
C LYS A 496 26.64 4.42 -0.09
N PRO A 497 25.70 5.13 -0.77
CA PRO A 497 25.77 5.30 -2.21
C PRO A 497 26.98 6.15 -2.63
N ARG A 498 27.39 6.01 -3.89
CA ARG A 498 28.39 6.85 -4.53
C ARG A 498 27.84 8.26 -4.68
N VAL A 499 28.67 9.23 -4.45
CA VAL A 499 28.35 10.65 -4.66
C VAL A 499 29.07 11.16 -5.91
N VAL A 500 28.45 12.15 -6.56
CA VAL A 500 29.01 12.82 -7.75
C VAL A 500 30.22 13.66 -7.35
#